data_c8b5f6c02c92720a0e15421b6b0d26fa
#
_entry.id   c8b5f6c02c92720a0e15421b6b0d26fa
#
_cell.length_a   1.000
_cell.length_b   1.000
_cell.length_c   1.000
_cell.angle_alpha   90.00
_cell.angle_beta   90.00
_cell.angle_gamma   90.00
#
_symmetry.space_group_name_H-M   'P 1'
#
loop_
_entity.id
_entity.type
_entity.pdbx_description
1 polymer ?
#
loop_
_entity_poly.entity_id
_entity_poly.type
_entity_poly.pdbx_seq_one_letter_code
_entity_poly.pdbx_strand_id
1 'polypeptide(L)'
;MAVAVIDIVNTGKNIRALRKKAGISVCELQDIMGFNNPQAIYKWERGETLPTIDNLVILATNLNVRVDDILVLTETIVSISA
;
A
#
# COMPACT_ATOMS: atom_id res chain seq x y z
N MET A 1 -4.43 5.48 -25.70
CA MET A 1 -3.89 4.44 -24.80
C MET A 1 -3.90 4.93 -23.37
N ALA A 2 -4.36 4.12 -22.46
CA ALA A 2 -4.35 4.44 -21.04
C ALA A 2 -3.07 3.87 -20.39
N VAL A 3 -2.45 4.67 -19.54
CA VAL A 3 -1.28 4.23 -18.75
C VAL A 3 -1.64 4.34 -17.29
N ALA A 4 -1.67 3.20 -16.58
CA ALA A 4 -1.92 3.15 -15.16
C ALA A 4 -0.58 3.25 -14.41
N VAL A 5 -0.53 4.11 -13.42
CA VAL A 5 0.65 4.33 -12.58
C VAL A 5 0.23 4.20 -11.12
N ILE A 6 1.03 3.53 -10.32
CA ILE A 6 0.79 3.45 -8.88
C ILE A 6 1.11 4.79 -8.25
N ASP A 7 0.13 5.36 -7.55
CA ASP A 7 0.29 6.57 -6.75
C ASP A 7 0.87 6.16 -5.39
N ILE A 8 2.18 6.28 -5.24
CA ILE A 8 2.88 5.81 -4.04
C ILE A 8 2.46 6.56 -2.78
N VAL A 9 2.23 7.87 -2.88
CA VAL A 9 1.85 8.71 -1.74
C VAL A 9 0.46 8.34 -1.25
N ASN A 10 -0.51 8.29 -2.16
CA ASN A 10 -1.89 7.96 -1.79
C ASN A 10 -2.05 6.48 -1.43
N THR A 11 -1.27 5.58 -1.99
CA THR A 11 -1.21 4.20 -1.54
C THR A 11 -0.74 4.12 -0.09
N GLY A 12 0.28 4.88 0.28
CA GLY A 12 0.77 4.95 1.66
C GLY A 12 -0.29 5.48 2.63
N LYS A 13 -0.99 6.54 2.27
CA LYS A 13 -2.11 7.08 3.05
C LYS A 13 -3.22 6.06 3.21
N ASN A 14 -3.49 5.31 2.17
CA ASN A 14 -4.52 4.27 2.16
C ASN A 14 -4.14 3.09 3.08
N ILE A 15 -2.88 2.66 3.06
CA ILE A 15 -2.37 1.64 3.99
C ILE A 15 -2.61 2.07 5.43
N ARG A 16 -2.27 3.31 5.76
CA ARG A 16 -2.50 3.85 7.10
C ARG A 16 -3.97 3.88 7.47
N ALA A 17 -4.83 4.34 6.56
CA ALA A 17 -6.27 4.40 6.79
C ALA A 17 -6.87 3.01 7.01
N LEU A 18 -6.50 2.04 6.18
CA LEU A 18 -6.97 0.65 6.31
C LEU A 18 -6.46 0.00 7.60
N ARG A 19 -5.21 0.26 7.98
CA ARG A 19 -4.65 -0.22 9.24
C ARG A 19 -5.44 0.32 10.43
N LYS A 20 -5.71 1.62 10.46
CA LYS A 20 -6.48 2.25 11.53
C LYS A 20 -7.92 1.74 11.57
N LYS A 21 -8.54 1.58 10.41
CA LYS A 21 -9.89 1.03 10.31
C LYS A 21 -9.96 -0.40 10.85
N ALA A 22 -8.92 -1.18 10.64
CA ALA A 22 -8.81 -2.54 11.18
C ALA A 22 -8.47 -2.57 12.69
N GLY A 23 -8.17 -1.42 13.29
CA GLY A 23 -7.81 -1.33 14.70
C GLY A 23 -6.41 -1.86 15.01
N ILE A 24 -5.52 -1.88 14.03
CA ILE A 24 -4.17 -2.43 14.16
C ILE A 24 -3.16 -1.30 14.34
N SER A 25 -2.37 -1.36 15.42
CA SER A 25 -1.27 -0.42 15.64
C SER A 25 -0.09 -0.74 14.73
N VAL A 26 0.84 0.20 14.58
CA VAL A 26 2.10 -0.06 13.85
C VAL A 26 2.88 -1.19 14.50
N CYS A 27 2.91 -1.24 15.83
CA CYS A 27 3.59 -2.29 16.58
C CYS A 27 2.98 -3.67 16.30
N GLU A 28 1.65 -3.76 16.29
CA GLU A 28 0.95 -5.00 15.97
C GLU A 28 1.20 -5.42 14.51
N LEU A 29 1.18 -4.47 13.59
CA LEU A 29 1.45 -4.76 12.19
C LEU A 29 2.90 -5.22 11.99
N GLN A 30 3.85 -4.63 12.71
CA GLN A 30 5.24 -5.08 12.72
C GLN A 30 5.35 -6.56 13.10
N ASP A 31 4.64 -6.97 14.15
CA ASP A 31 4.62 -8.37 14.60
C ASP A 31 4.00 -9.28 13.54
N ILE A 32 2.87 -8.87 12.97
CA ILE A 32 2.18 -9.62 11.92
C ILE A 32 3.10 -9.85 10.71
N MET A 33 3.84 -8.81 10.32
CA MET A 33 4.76 -8.87 9.17
C MET A 33 6.05 -9.62 9.48
N GLY A 34 6.35 -9.87 10.75
CA GLY A 34 7.60 -10.49 11.16
C GLY A 34 8.82 -9.59 11.02
N PHE A 35 8.63 -8.28 11.08
CA PHE A 35 9.71 -7.30 10.95
C PHE A 35 10.43 -7.07 12.28
N ASN A 36 11.75 -6.87 12.23
CA ASN A 36 12.56 -6.56 13.40
C ASN A 36 12.35 -5.14 13.92
N ASN A 37 11.84 -4.24 13.07
CA ASN A 37 11.58 -2.85 13.40
C ASN A 37 10.44 -2.32 12.52
N PRO A 38 9.86 -1.16 12.84
CA PRO A 38 8.71 -0.63 12.10
C PRO A 38 9.08 0.22 10.88
N GLN A 39 10.34 0.30 10.50
CA GLN A 39 10.80 1.26 9.48
C GLN A 39 10.12 1.07 8.13
N ALA A 40 9.96 -0.17 7.67
CA ALA A 40 9.30 -0.45 6.39
C ALA A 40 7.85 0.07 6.39
N ILE A 41 7.12 -0.15 7.49
CA ILE A 41 5.73 0.29 7.62
C ILE A 41 5.64 1.82 7.54
N TYR A 42 6.51 2.52 8.26
CA TYR A 42 6.55 3.98 8.21
C TYR A 42 6.89 4.50 6.81
N LYS A 43 7.83 3.85 6.12
CA LYS A 43 8.18 4.22 4.74
C LYS A 43 7.01 4.03 3.79
N TRP A 44 6.24 2.95 3.95
CA TRP A 44 5.03 2.76 3.14
C TRP A 44 4.03 3.89 3.40
N GLU A 45 3.74 4.16 4.67
CA GLU A 45 2.72 5.14 5.06
C GLU A 45 3.11 6.58 4.70
N ARG A 46 4.40 6.88 4.63
CA ARG A 46 4.90 8.18 4.17
C ARG A 46 5.00 8.31 2.64
N GLY A 47 4.75 7.23 1.92
CA GLY A 47 4.85 7.25 0.46
C GLY A 47 6.29 7.23 -0.06
N GLU A 48 7.23 6.69 0.71
CA GLU A 48 8.64 6.60 0.31
C GLU A 48 8.93 5.32 -0.46
N THR A 49 8.33 4.20 -0.06
CA THR A 49 8.47 2.91 -0.71
C THR A 49 7.13 2.19 -0.77
N LEU A 50 7.02 1.25 -1.69
CA LEU A 50 5.88 0.34 -1.76
C LEU A 50 6.23 -0.99 -1.07
N PRO A 51 5.24 -1.68 -0.48
CA PRO A 51 5.44 -3.06 -0.05
C PRO A 51 5.85 -3.93 -1.23
N THR A 52 6.66 -4.94 -0.97
CA THR A 52 6.89 -6.01 -1.94
C THR A 52 5.56 -6.73 -2.22
N ILE A 53 5.49 -7.48 -3.30
CA ILE A 53 4.28 -8.23 -3.64
C ILE A 53 3.91 -9.19 -2.50
N ASP A 54 4.88 -9.89 -1.91
CA ASP A 54 4.64 -10.80 -0.79
C ASP A 54 4.06 -10.06 0.41
N ASN A 55 4.65 -8.92 0.77
CA ASN A 55 4.17 -8.12 1.88
C ASN A 55 2.78 -7.54 1.59
N LEU A 56 2.50 -7.18 0.34
CA LEU A 56 1.20 -6.68 -0.06
C LEU A 56 0.09 -7.72 0.15
N VAL A 57 0.37 -8.98 -0.17
CA VAL A 57 -0.56 -10.09 0.06
C VAL A 57 -0.81 -10.30 1.55
N ILE A 58 0.26 -10.25 2.37
CA ILE A 58 0.14 -10.38 3.84
C ILE A 58 -0.70 -9.22 4.41
N LEU A 59 -0.45 -7.99 3.96
CA LEU A 59 -1.23 -6.81 4.35
C LEU A 59 -2.70 -7.01 4.01
N ALA A 60 -3.02 -7.37 2.78
CA ALA A 60 -4.39 -7.55 2.33
C ALA A 60 -5.13 -8.58 3.19
N THR A 61 -4.48 -9.70 3.48
CA THR A 61 -5.03 -10.76 4.32
C THR A 61 -5.36 -10.26 5.73
N ASN A 62 -4.44 -9.54 6.35
CA ASN A 62 -4.58 -9.10 7.74
C ASN A 62 -5.45 -7.86 7.90
N LEU A 63 -5.54 -7.04 6.87
CA LEU A 63 -6.45 -5.89 6.84
C LEU A 63 -7.85 -6.27 6.35
N ASN A 64 -8.03 -7.54 5.96
CA ASN A 64 -9.29 -8.07 5.44
C ASN A 64 -9.80 -7.27 4.23
N VAL A 65 -8.90 -7.00 3.32
CA VAL A 65 -9.17 -6.32 2.05
C VAL A 65 -8.49 -7.07 0.90
N ARG A 66 -8.75 -6.65 -0.31
CA ARG A 66 -8.06 -7.16 -1.50
C ARG A 66 -6.81 -6.32 -1.76
N VAL A 67 -5.86 -6.89 -2.48
CA VAL A 67 -4.67 -6.14 -2.92
C VAL A 67 -5.09 -4.89 -3.71
N ASP A 68 -6.11 -5.01 -4.55
CA ASP A 68 -6.64 -3.89 -5.34
C ASP A 68 -7.19 -2.76 -4.47
N ASP A 69 -7.65 -3.07 -3.25
CA ASP A 69 -8.16 -2.06 -2.32
C ASP A 69 -7.03 -1.27 -1.66
N ILE A 70 -5.82 -1.80 -1.65
CA ILE A 70 -4.64 -1.15 -1.05
C ILE A 70 -4.00 -0.17 -2.03
N LEU A 71 -3.82 -0.60 -3.28
CA LEU A 71 -3.13 0.18 -4.30
C LEU A 71 -4.02 1.30 -4.82
N VAL A 72 -3.48 2.51 -4.84
CA VAL A 72 -4.13 3.67 -5.46
C VAL A 72 -3.44 3.92 -6.79
N LEU A 73 -4.21 3.99 -7.85
CA LEU A 73 -3.71 4.18 -9.20
C LEU A 73 -4.06 5.56 -9.72
N THR A 74 -3.14 6.12 -10.48
CA THR A 74 -3.39 7.28 -11.32
C THR A 74 -3.37 6.80 -12.76
N GLU A 75 -4.40 7.16 -13.52
CA GLU A 75 -4.50 6.79 -14.92
C GLU A 75 -4.35 8.00 -15.81
N THR A 76 -3.46 7.92 -16.77
CA THR A 76 -3.25 8.96 -17.77
C THR A 76 -3.64 8.43 -19.14
N ILE A 77 -4.47 9.19 -19.85
CA ILE A 77 -4.82 8.89 -21.23
C ILE A 77 -3.74 9.50 -22.13
N VAL A 78 -3.09 8.66 -22.91
CA VAL A 78 -2.08 9.09 -23.87
C VAL A 78 -2.70 8.96 -25.26
N SER A 79 -2.80 10.08 -25.96
CA SER A 79 -3.20 10.10 -27.37
C SER A 79 -1.97 9.87 -28.24
N ILE A 80 -2.05 8.87 -29.11
CA ILE A 80 -1.02 8.62 -30.09
C ILE A 80 -1.52 9.18 -31.42
N SER A 81 -0.85 10.22 -31.90
CA SER A 81 -1.12 10.76 -33.23
C SER A 81 -0.36 9.92 -34.26
N ALA A 82 -1.10 9.42 -35.20
CA ALA A 82 -0.53 8.70 -36.32
C ALA A 82 0.04 9.66 -37.36
#